data_efd09cdf90afb296e3d9a4b81c8f22e3
#
_entry.id   efd09cdf90afb296e3d9a4b81c8f22e3
#
_cell.length_a   1.000
_cell.length_b   1.000
_cell.length_c   1.000
_cell.angle_alpha   90.00
_cell.angle_beta   90.00
_cell.angle_gamma   90.00
#
_symmetry.space_group_name_H-M   'P 1'
#
loop_
_entity.id
_entity.type
_entity.pdbx_description
1 polymer ?
#
loop_
_entity_poly.entity_id
_entity_poly.type
_entity_poly.pdbx_seq_one_letter_code
_entity_poly.pdbx_strand_id
1 'polypeptide(L)'
;MKKLLGVVVLGLLLIGNAHAGDILSLPKDVVSGFKFFKSMNTYGQFKDYGFQIVDKKNNNPVRSGEKSLRFEIRGGDCYASKNWNDCEKKRERHELDGVKKLFKKGEWWYAWSIFFPKDFIEVAPVRVYMGQFHSKDKKYGDEHNPPWMFFNTSRENIGGYWINNMVRVPAGYSTQLLTREEAYGKWNDVLINVKWTNNENGFMKIWINDKIKLNYNGPTKRKGPVYFKFGIYRVRIFDKQTPTQVVYFDEVRVGKKKMDVVGNLTQLK
;
A
#
# COMPACT_ATOMS: atom_id res chain seq x y z
N MET A 1 21.92 49.07 39.54
CA MET A 1 21.52 48.76 38.15
C MET A 1 21.98 47.34 37.81
N LYS A 2 21.08 46.37 37.88
CA LYS A 2 21.38 44.95 37.56
C LYS A 2 21.01 44.70 36.09
N LYS A 3 21.98 44.38 35.26
CA LYS A 3 21.77 43.98 33.87
C LYS A 3 21.29 42.53 33.85
N LEU A 4 20.07 42.32 33.34
CA LEU A 4 19.54 40.99 33.01
C LEU A 4 20.17 40.57 31.67
N LEU A 5 20.95 39.49 31.67
CA LEU A 5 21.38 38.81 30.42
C LEU A 5 20.28 37.85 30.01
N GLY A 6 19.60 38.15 28.91
CA GLY A 6 18.66 37.25 28.31
C GLY A 6 19.41 36.18 27.49
N VAL A 7 19.26 34.91 27.89
CA VAL A 7 19.75 33.76 27.14
C VAL A 7 18.72 33.44 26.05
N VAL A 8 19.05 33.75 24.82
CA VAL A 8 18.27 33.31 23.65
C VAL A 8 18.69 31.88 23.36
N VAL A 9 17.84 30.92 23.72
CA VAL A 9 17.98 29.50 23.28
C VAL A 9 17.51 29.42 21.86
N LEU A 10 18.45 29.42 20.92
CA LEU A 10 18.19 29.12 19.52
C LEU A 10 17.95 27.63 19.40
N GLY A 11 16.68 27.22 19.39
CA GLY A 11 16.30 25.84 19.07
C GLY A 11 16.64 25.54 17.61
N LEU A 12 17.75 24.83 17.36
CA LEU A 12 18.03 24.23 16.07
C LEU A 12 16.95 23.14 15.79
N LEU A 13 15.94 23.49 15.01
CA LEU A 13 15.13 22.53 14.31
C LEU A 13 16.02 21.81 13.29
N LEU A 14 16.57 20.66 13.68
CA LEU A 14 17.16 19.71 12.75
C LEU A 14 16.04 19.18 11.85
N ILE A 15 15.76 19.91 10.77
CA ILE A 15 15.02 19.36 9.64
C ILE A 15 15.96 18.34 9.00
N GLY A 16 15.88 17.10 9.46
CA GLY A 16 16.58 16.01 8.83
C GLY A 16 16.04 15.84 7.41
N ASN A 17 16.84 16.22 6.42
CA ASN A 17 16.60 15.87 5.03
C ASN A 17 16.65 14.34 4.92
N ALA A 18 15.49 13.69 4.96
CA ALA A 18 15.38 12.27 4.71
C ALA A 18 15.80 12.02 3.24
N HIS A 19 16.96 11.41 3.06
CA HIS A 19 17.46 11.05 1.75
C HIS A 19 16.59 9.94 1.15
N ALA A 20 16.43 9.95 -0.17
CA ALA A 20 15.74 8.89 -0.91
C ALA A 20 16.36 7.52 -0.60
N GLY A 21 15.61 6.65 0.08
CA GLY A 21 16.07 5.32 0.47
C GLY A 21 16.13 5.05 1.97
N ASP A 22 15.87 6.04 2.83
CA ASP A 22 15.83 5.84 4.27
C ASP A 22 14.62 4.98 4.67
N ILE A 23 14.90 3.97 5.51
CA ILE A 23 13.84 3.14 6.10
C ILE A 23 13.01 4.01 7.04
N LEU A 24 11.70 4.01 6.83
CA LEU A 24 10.77 4.76 7.66
C LEU A 24 10.69 4.17 9.07
N SER A 25 10.72 5.03 10.06
CA SER A 25 10.36 4.69 11.43
C SER A 25 8.84 4.70 11.55
N LEU A 26 8.22 3.53 11.47
CA LEU A 26 6.77 3.37 11.59
C LEU A 26 6.40 2.80 12.97
N PRO A 27 5.23 3.18 13.54
CA PRO A 27 4.76 2.63 14.80
C PRO A 27 4.65 1.10 14.74
N LYS A 28 5.19 0.38 15.74
CA LYS A 28 5.21 -1.08 15.74
C LYS A 28 3.83 -1.72 15.91
N ASP A 29 2.91 -1.02 16.53
CA ASP A 29 1.50 -1.38 16.66
C ASP A 29 0.75 -1.28 15.33
N VAL A 30 1.16 -0.39 14.43
CA VAL A 30 0.58 -0.22 13.10
C VAL A 30 1.27 -1.10 12.04
N VAL A 31 2.61 -1.23 12.12
CA VAL A 31 3.40 -1.99 11.13
C VAL A 31 4.36 -2.95 11.82
N SER A 32 4.25 -4.24 11.52
CA SER A 32 5.17 -5.25 12.05
C SER A 32 5.65 -6.24 10.98
N GLY A 33 6.88 -6.75 11.15
CA GLY A 33 7.50 -7.69 10.22
C GLY A 33 7.97 -7.09 8.89
N PHE A 34 7.61 -5.85 8.60
CA PHE A 34 8.02 -5.12 7.41
C PHE A 34 9.02 -4.01 7.72
N LYS A 35 9.78 -3.64 6.68
CA LYS A 35 10.54 -2.39 6.59
C LYS A 35 10.16 -1.71 5.29
N PHE A 36 9.80 -0.43 5.36
CA PHE A 36 9.33 0.35 4.22
C PHE A 36 10.16 1.62 4.02
N PHE A 37 10.14 2.11 2.79
CA PHE A 37 10.63 3.44 2.40
C PHE A 37 9.61 4.08 1.44
N LYS A 38 9.62 5.39 1.31
CA LYS A 38 8.76 6.09 0.34
C LYS A 38 9.13 5.67 -1.08
N SER A 39 8.16 5.17 -1.85
CA SER A 39 8.39 4.78 -3.24
C SER A 39 8.77 6.01 -4.05
N MET A 40 9.88 5.88 -4.81
CA MET A 40 10.32 6.92 -5.73
C MET A 40 10.47 8.32 -5.13
N ASN A 41 10.80 8.41 -3.84
CA ASN A 41 11.01 9.68 -3.14
C ASN A 41 12.33 10.38 -3.53
N THR A 42 12.81 10.20 -4.74
CA THR A 42 13.93 10.93 -5.27
C THR A 42 13.42 12.29 -5.78
N TYR A 43 14.11 13.38 -5.47
CA TYR A 43 13.79 14.74 -5.94
C TYR A 43 12.59 15.47 -5.29
N GLY A 44 12.19 15.10 -4.07
CA GLY A 44 11.23 15.90 -3.29
C GLY A 44 9.80 15.93 -3.81
N GLN A 45 9.42 14.97 -4.64
CA GLN A 45 8.07 14.94 -5.25
C GLN A 45 7.01 14.20 -4.42
N PHE A 46 7.44 13.47 -3.40
CA PHE A 46 6.51 12.85 -2.44
C PHE A 46 6.01 13.93 -1.47
N LYS A 47 4.78 14.35 -1.62
CA LYS A 47 4.21 15.46 -0.84
C LYS A 47 4.01 15.09 0.62
N ASP A 48 4.05 16.06 1.54
CA ASP A 48 3.87 15.81 2.98
C ASP A 48 2.47 15.27 3.30
N TYR A 49 1.45 15.71 2.58
CA TYR A 49 0.10 15.17 2.69
C TYR A 49 -0.02 13.76 2.08
N GLY A 50 0.89 13.38 1.19
CA GLY A 50 0.83 12.11 0.45
C GLY A 50 0.98 10.87 1.33
N PHE A 51 1.67 11.02 2.47
CA PHE A 51 1.78 9.98 3.49
C PHE A 51 1.91 10.61 4.87
N GLN A 52 1.03 10.24 5.79
CA GLN A 52 1.01 10.73 7.15
C GLN A 52 0.75 9.59 8.14
N ILE A 53 1.38 9.64 9.30
CA ILE A 53 0.97 8.88 10.47
C ILE A 53 -0.01 9.76 11.22
N VAL A 54 -1.26 9.31 11.36
CA VAL A 54 -2.35 10.09 11.95
C VAL A 54 -2.81 9.49 13.26
N ASP A 55 -3.33 10.33 14.15
CA ASP A 55 -3.76 9.96 15.49
C ASP A 55 -5.29 9.93 15.60
N LYS A 56 -5.81 8.98 16.38
CA LYS A 56 -7.23 8.85 16.73
C LYS A 56 -7.78 10.08 17.43
N LYS A 57 -6.99 10.73 18.30
CA LYS A 57 -7.36 11.95 19.01
C LYS A 57 -7.74 13.12 18.10
N ASN A 58 -7.30 13.09 16.84
CA ASN A 58 -7.62 14.09 15.82
C ASN A 58 -8.77 13.65 14.91
N ASN A 59 -9.63 12.74 15.38
CA ASN A 59 -10.78 12.17 14.65
C ASN A 59 -10.42 11.44 13.35
N ASN A 60 -9.18 10.99 13.22
CA ASN A 60 -8.79 10.15 12.09
C ASN A 60 -9.28 8.71 12.30
N PRO A 61 -9.63 7.99 11.22
CA PRO A 61 -9.88 6.57 11.28
C PRO A 61 -8.65 5.81 11.80
N VAL A 62 -8.82 5.04 12.88
CA VAL A 62 -7.82 4.15 13.45
C VAL A 62 -8.50 2.82 13.73
N ARG A 63 -7.91 1.69 13.27
CA ARG A 63 -8.46 0.36 13.43
C ARG A 63 -8.18 -0.20 14.81
N SER A 64 -6.93 -0.03 15.26
CA SER A 64 -6.46 -0.54 16.55
C SER A 64 -5.42 0.43 17.14
N GLY A 65 -5.36 0.50 18.48
CA GLY A 65 -4.45 1.43 19.14
C GLY A 65 -4.79 2.90 18.90
N GLU A 66 -3.76 3.75 18.73
CA GLU A 66 -3.91 5.20 18.68
C GLU A 66 -3.54 5.82 17.32
N LYS A 67 -2.99 5.05 16.40
CA LYS A 67 -2.44 5.56 15.13
C LYS A 67 -2.84 4.71 13.94
N SER A 68 -2.89 5.35 12.77
CA SER A 68 -3.00 4.69 11.48
C SER A 68 -2.16 5.40 10.43
N LEU A 69 -2.08 4.84 9.23
CA LEU A 69 -1.37 5.41 8.08
C LEU A 69 -2.38 6.00 7.11
N ARG A 70 -2.24 7.28 6.81
CA ARG A 70 -3.08 8.00 5.86
C ARG A 70 -2.30 8.23 4.57
N PHE A 71 -2.91 7.88 3.44
CA PHE A 71 -2.41 8.20 2.11
C PHE A 71 -3.39 9.10 1.39
N GLU A 72 -2.88 10.15 0.77
CA GLU A 72 -3.67 11.08 -0.04
C GLU A 72 -3.01 11.25 -1.39
N ILE A 73 -3.81 11.38 -2.45
CA ILE A 73 -3.36 11.68 -3.79
C ILE A 73 -4.23 12.75 -4.41
N ARG A 74 -3.62 13.73 -5.02
CA ARG A 74 -4.29 14.85 -5.73
C ARG A 74 -3.95 14.79 -7.21
N GLY A 75 -4.73 15.49 -8.01
CA GLY A 75 -4.42 15.64 -9.43
C GLY A 75 -3.06 16.28 -9.64
N GLY A 76 -2.19 15.62 -10.44
CA GLY A 76 -0.83 16.07 -10.70
C GLY A 76 0.25 15.52 -9.77
N ASP A 77 -0.09 14.66 -8.80
CA ASP A 77 0.89 14.01 -7.91
C ASP A 77 1.71 12.93 -8.63
N CYS A 78 2.41 13.33 -9.65
CA CYS A 78 3.29 12.46 -10.40
C CYS A 78 4.75 12.66 -10.01
N TYR A 79 5.57 11.67 -10.31
CA TYR A 79 6.98 11.60 -10.00
C TYR A 79 7.81 11.44 -11.26
N ALA A 80 8.95 12.13 -11.32
CA ALA A 80 9.93 11.98 -12.39
C ALA A 80 11.34 11.75 -11.81
N SER A 81 12.07 10.83 -12.41
CA SER A 81 13.48 10.58 -12.14
C SER A 81 14.23 10.34 -13.46
N LYS A 82 15.56 10.25 -13.40
CA LYS A 82 16.40 9.93 -14.57
C LYS A 82 15.94 8.66 -15.31
N ASN A 83 15.47 7.65 -14.57
CA ASN A 83 15.16 6.32 -15.11
C ASN A 83 13.65 6.00 -15.16
N TRP A 84 12.80 6.90 -14.64
CA TRP A 84 11.36 6.68 -14.59
C TRP A 84 10.61 7.99 -14.45
N ASN A 85 9.57 8.17 -15.25
CA ASN A 85 8.73 9.35 -15.23
C ASN A 85 7.24 8.96 -15.18
N ASP A 86 6.64 9.08 -14.01
CA ASP A 86 5.20 8.83 -13.83
C ASP A 86 4.35 9.87 -14.55
N CYS A 87 4.82 11.12 -14.65
CA CYS A 87 4.09 12.21 -15.31
C CYS A 87 3.91 11.93 -16.80
N GLU A 88 4.99 11.53 -17.49
CA GLU A 88 4.92 11.13 -18.91
C GLU A 88 4.08 9.86 -19.11
N LYS A 89 4.16 8.93 -18.15
CA LYS A 89 3.43 7.66 -18.18
C LYS A 89 1.97 7.80 -17.72
N LYS A 90 1.48 9.02 -17.46
CA LYS A 90 0.13 9.31 -16.99
C LYS A 90 -0.23 8.54 -15.72
N ARG A 91 0.59 8.70 -14.69
CA ARG A 91 0.47 8.03 -13.39
C ARG A 91 0.66 9.02 -12.26
N GLU A 92 0.01 8.78 -11.15
CA GLU A 92 0.15 9.51 -9.90
C GLU A 92 0.35 8.53 -8.76
N ARG A 93 1.23 8.83 -7.78
CA ARG A 93 1.47 7.88 -6.70
C ARG A 93 1.97 8.48 -5.40
N HIS A 94 1.42 7.95 -4.31
CA HIS A 94 2.02 7.98 -2.98
C HIS A 94 1.95 6.56 -2.41
N GLU A 95 3.04 5.81 -2.52
CA GLU A 95 3.14 4.41 -2.07
C GLU A 95 4.38 4.22 -1.20
N LEU A 96 4.32 3.25 -0.30
CA LEU A 96 5.47 2.72 0.42
C LEU A 96 5.96 1.43 -0.23
N ASP A 97 7.26 1.33 -0.44
CA ASP A 97 7.93 0.14 -0.96
C ASP A 97 8.51 -0.68 0.18
N GLY A 98 8.13 -1.95 0.24
CA GLY A 98 8.77 -2.92 1.13
C GLY A 98 10.21 -3.26 0.70
N VAL A 99 11.08 -3.54 1.67
CA VAL A 99 12.46 -3.93 1.40
C VAL A 99 12.51 -5.22 0.59
N LYS A 100 13.08 -5.15 -0.60
CA LYS A 100 13.01 -6.16 -1.68
C LYS A 100 13.67 -7.52 -1.36
N LYS A 101 14.39 -7.64 -0.25
CA LYS A 101 15.16 -8.87 0.06
C LYS A 101 14.41 -9.87 0.95
N LEU A 102 13.25 -9.52 1.51
CA LEU A 102 12.64 -10.27 2.60
C LEU A 102 11.87 -11.52 2.16
N PHE A 103 11.24 -11.54 0.98
CA PHE A 103 10.28 -12.59 0.61
C PHE A 103 10.69 -13.29 -0.69
N LYS A 104 11.46 -14.36 -0.59
CA LYS A 104 11.97 -15.07 -1.78
C LYS A 104 11.10 -16.27 -2.19
N LYS A 105 10.77 -17.14 -1.24
CA LYS A 105 10.06 -18.40 -1.47
C LYS A 105 9.30 -18.86 -0.23
N GLY A 106 8.42 -19.84 -0.42
CA GLY A 106 7.73 -20.56 0.64
C GLY A 106 6.47 -19.88 1.11
N GLU A 107 5.92 -20.39 2.19
CA GLU A 107 4.65 -19.94 2.74
C GLU A 107 4.84 -18.74 3.66
N TRP A 108 3.88 -17.80 3.54
CA TRP A 108 3.84 -16.55 4.27
C TRP A 108 2.41 -16.15 4.57
N TRP A 109 2.28 -15.39 5.66
CA TRP A 109 1.05 -14.73 6.07
C TRP A 109 1.23 -13.23 6.00
N TYR A 110 0.20 -12.54 5.50
CA TYR A 110 0.13 -11.08 5.45
C TYR A 110 -1.21 -10.65 6.02
N ALA A 111 -1.24 -9.50 6.67
CA ALA A 111 -2.47 -8.86 7.08
C ALA A 111 -2.34 -7.34 6.92
N TRP A 112 -3.45 -6.70 6.70
CA TRP A 112 -3.64 -5.26 6.86
C TRP A 112 -5.12 -4.96 7.01
N SER A 113 -5.42 -3.84 7.66
CA SER A 113 -6.74 -3.24 7.62
C SER A 113 -6.73 -2.06 6.67
N ILE A 114 -7.76 -1.92 5.84
CA ILE A 114 -7.93 -0.81 4.90
C ILE A 114 -9.25 -0.11 5.15
N PHE A 115 -9.24 1.23 5.14
CA PHE A 115 -10.43 2.06 5.27
C PHE A 115 -10.53 3.01 4.08
N PHE A 116 -11.63 2.92 3.37
CA PHE A 116 -12.04 3.90 2.39
C PHE A 116 -13.05 4.84 3.05
N PRO A 117 -12.87 6.18 3.01
CA PRO A 117 -13.89 7.11 3.47
C PRO A 117 -15.25 6.83 2.84
N LYS A 118 -16.34 7.18 3.53
CA LYS A 118 -17.71 6.95 3.04
C LYS A 118 -17.95 7.68 1.71
N ASP A 119 -17.33 8.83 1.55
CA ASP A 119 -17.37 9.71 0.38
C ASP A 119 -16.21 9.47 -0.60
N PHE A 120 -15.57 8.28 -0.55
CA PHE A 120 -14.48 7.94 -1.46
C PHE A 120 -14.93 8.03 -2.92
N ILE A 121 -14.28 8.92 -3.68
CA ILE A 121 -14.63 9.18 -5.08
C ILE A 121 -13.90 8.19 -5.98
N GLU A 122 -14.65 7.41 -6.75
CA GLU A 122 -14.09 6.54 -7.79
C GLU A 122 -13.81 7.34 -9.06
N VAL A 123 -12.68 7.06 -9.69
CA VAL A 123 -12.18 7.82 -10.85
C VAL A 123 -12.11 6.95 -12.11
N ALA A 124 -13.21 6.28 -12.43
CA ALA A 124 -13.29 5.48 -13.66
C ALA A 124 -13.01 6.35 -14.92
N PRO A 125 -12.32 5.83 -15.93
CA PRO A 125 -11.75 4.48 -16.07
C PRO A 125 -10.35 4.31 -15.46
N VAL A 126 -9.92 5.24 -14.62
CA VAL A 126 -8.63 5.22 -13.93
C VAL A 126 -8.62 4.10 -12.88
N ARG A 127 -7.63 3.23 -12.92
CA ARG A 127 -7.42 2.24 -11.87
C ARG A 127 -6.61 2.84 -10.73
N VAL A 128 -7.09 2.64 -9.52
CA VAL A 128 -6.45 3.10 -8.29
C VAL A 128 -5.95 1.89 -7.53
N TYR A 129 -4.66 1.65 -7.57
CA TYR A 129 -4.03 0.54 -6.84
C TYR A 129 -3.76 0.94 -5.40
N MET A 130 -4.14 0.05 -4.48
CA MET A 130 -4.02 0.23 -3.03
C MET A 130 -2.95 -0.68 -2.41
N GLY A 131 -2.53 -1.71 -3.16
CA GLY A 131 -1.48 -2.63 -2.74
C GLY A 131 -1.02 -3.51 -3.89
N GLN A 132 0.24 -3.92 -3.86
CA GLN A 132 0.82 -4.75 -4.92
C GLN A 132 1.86 -5.68 -4.33
N PHE A 133 1.79 -6.95 -4.70
CA PHE A 133 2.93 -7.87 -4.58
C PHE A 133 3.75 -7.76 -5.85
N HIS A 134 4.78 -6.92 -5.80
CA HIS A 134 5.66 -6.68 -6.94
C HIS A 134 6.80 -7.72 -6.97
N SER A 135 7.28 -8.09 -8.14
CA SER A 135 8.45 -8.95 -8.27
C SER A 135 9.54 -8.25 -9.09
N LYS A 136 10.80 -8.43 -8.67
CA LYS A 136 11.95 -7.97 -9.42
C LYS A 136 12.47 -9.13 -10.27
N ASP A 137 12.10 -9.16 -11.53
CA ASP A 137 12.64 -10.13 -12.50
C ASP A 137 13.64 -9.43 -13.42
N LYS A 138 14.92 -9.78 -13.30
CA LYS A 138 15.98 -9.21 -14.14
C LYS A 138 15.84 -9.56 -15.64
N LYS A 139 15.14 -10.66 -15.95
CA LYS A 139 15.03 -11.14 -17.35
C LYS A 139 13.98 -10.36 -18.15
N TYR A 140 12.94 -9.87 -17.47
CA TYR A 140 11.81 -9.20 -18.11
C TYR A 140 11.76 -7.69 -17.80
N GLY A 141 12.77 -7.14 -17.10
CA GLY A 141 12.80 -5.75 -16.66
C GLY A 141 11.75 -5.40 -15.62
N ASP A 142 11.67 -4.13 -15.24
CA ASP A 142 10.61 -3.60 -14.37
C ASP A 142 9.30 -3.33 -15.14
N GLU A 143 9.22 -3.71 -16.43
CA GLU A 143 8.11 -3.39 -17.32
C GLU A 143 6.89 -4.29 -17.14
N HIS A 144 7.03 -5.40 -16.42
CA HIS A 144 5.93 -6.33 -16.21
C HIS A 144 5.08 -5.92 -15.00
N ASN A 145 3.76 -5.96 -15.20
CA ASN A 145 2.80 -5.76 -14.13
C ASN A 145 3.11 -6.66 -12.91
N PRO A 146 2.94 -6.15 -11.68
CA PRO A 146 3.04 -6.97 -10.48
C PRO A 146 2.18 -8.24 -10.59
N PRO A 147 2.64 -9.40 -10.09
CA PRO A 147 1.85 -10.64 -10.11
C PRO A 147 0.46 -10.51 -9.50
N TRP A 148 0.35 -9.71 -8.43
CA TRP A 148 -0.91 -9.47 -7.73
C TRP A 148 -1.04 -8.00 -7.37
N MET A 149 -2.19 -7.42 -7.70
CA MET A 149 -2.48 -6.02 -7.44
C MET A 149 -3.88 -5.87 -6.85
N PHE A 150 -3.99 -5.14 -5.75
CA PHE A 150 -5.25 -4.73 -5.15
C PHE A 150 -5.62 -3.35 -5.65
N PHE A 151 -6.86 -3.17 -6.07
CA PHE A 151 -7.27 -1.91 -6.69
C PHE A 151 -8.74 -1.60 -6.46
N ASN A 152 -9.08 -0.33 -6.64
CA ASN A 152 -10.44 0.17 -6.72
C ASN A 152 -10.84 0.32 -8.18
N THR A 153 -12.09 0.01 -8.49
CA THR A 153 -12.72 0.11 -9.82
C THR A 153 -12.20 -0.91 -10.84
N SER A 154 -13.10 -1.74 -11.35
CA SER A 154 -12.84 -2.68 -12.44
C SER A 154 -12.79 -2.00 -13.81
N ARG A 155 -12.46 -2.78 -14.85
CA ARG A 155 -12.51 -2.31 -16.25
C ARG A 155 -13.92 -1.89 -16.68
N GLU A 156 -14.93 -2.53 -16.13
CA GLU A 156 -16.34 -2.30 -16.38
C GLU A 156 -16.91 -1.18 -15.52
N ASN A 157 -16.05 -0.38 -14.88
CA ASN A 157 -16.40 0.71 -13.95
C ASN A 157 -17.22 0.26 -12.73
N ILE A 158 -17.13 -1.03 -12.40
CA ILE A 158 -17.72 -1.56 -11.17
C ILE A 158 -16.77 -1.24 -10.01
N GLY A 159 -17.24 -0.47 -9.05
CA GLY A 159 -16.46 -0.03 -7.91
C GLY A 159 -16.22 -1.11 -6.86
N GLY A 160 -15.73 -0.69 -5.71
CA GLY A 160 -15.39 -1.56 -4.59
C GLY A 160 -13.91 -1.91 -4.53
N TYR A 161 -13.59 -3.05 -3.96
CA TYR A 161 -12.20 -3.50 -3.77
C TYR A 161 -11.95 -4.80 -4.52
N TRP A 162 -10.91 -4.83 -5.32
CA TRP A 162 -10.62 -5.90 -6.28
C TRP A 162 -9.19 -6.40 -6.15
N ILE A 163 -8.95 -7.63 -6.61
CA ILE A 163 -7.61 -8.16 -6.84
C ILE A 163 -7.44 -8.58 -8.29
N ASN A 164 -6.26 -8.32 -8.85
CA ASN A 164 -5.87 -8.77 -10.18
C ASN A 164 -4.73 -9.78 -10.06
N ASN A 165 -4.89 -10.93 -10.68
CA ASN A 165 -3.83 -11.94 -10.86
C ASN A 165 -3.18 -11.77 -12.24
N MET A 166 -1.91 -11.42 -12.26
CA MET A 166 -1.10 -11.23 -13.47
C MET A 166 0.11 -12.16 -13.52
N VAL A 167 0.08 -13.26 -12.77
CA VAL A 167 1.19 -14.24 -12.74
C VAL A 167 1.42 -14.85 -14.09
N ARG A 168 0.34 -15.23 -14.78
CA ARG A 168 0.34 -15.76 -16.16
C ARG A 168 -0.14 -14.67 -17.10
N VAL A 169 0.78 -13.99 -17.77
CA VAL A 169 0.47 -13.00 -18.81
C VAL A 169 0.29 -13.74 -20.15
N PRO A 170 -0.66 -13.34 -21.02
CA PRO A 170 -1.50 -12.13 -20.98
C PRO A 170 -2.84 -12.28 -20.26
N ALA A 171 -3.23 -13.47 -19.86
CA ALA A 171 -4.56 -13.79 -19.36
C ALA A 171 -4.71 -13.53 -17.83
N GLY A 172 -4.40 -12.31 -17.39
CA GLY A 172 -4.74 -11.91 -16.03
C GLY A 172 -6.25 -11.82 -15.83
N TYR A 173 -6.75 -12.26 -14.67
CA TYR A 173 -8.14 -12.11 -14.29
C TYR A 173 -8.27 -11.26 -13.03
N SER A 174 -9.43 -10.62 -12.89
CA SER A 174 -9.78 -9.82 -11.74
C SER A 174 -10.91 -10.48 -10.96
N THR A 175 -10.82 -10.42 -9.64
CA THR A 175 -11.85 -10.91 -8.72
C THR A 175 -12.27 -9.77 -7.83
N GLN A 176 -13.58 -9.53 -7.70
CA GLN A 176 -14.12 -8.59 -6.71
C GLN A 176 -14.01 -9.20 -5.32
N LEU A 177 -13.37 -8.47 -4.43
CA LEU A 177 -13.23 -8.86 -3.03
C LEU A 177 -14.34 -8.27 -2.16
N LEU A 178 -14.70 -7.01 -2.42
CA LEU A 178 -15.78 -6.28 -1.73
C LEU A 178 -16.53 -5.41 -2.74
N THR A 179 -17.85 -5.30 -2.59
CA THR A 179 -18.65 -4.28 -3.26
C THR A 179 -18.38 -2.89 -2.65
N ARG A 180 -18.97 -1.82 -3.19
CA ARG A 180 -18.90 -0.46 -2.62
C ARG A 180 -19.47 -0.42 -1.21
N GLU A 181 -20.63 -1.01 -1.03
CA GLU A 181 -21.37 -1.07 0.23
C GLU A 181 -20.61 -1.86 1.31
N GLU A 182 -19.88 -2.89 0.88
CA GLU A 182 -19.01 -3.66 1.78
C GLU A 182 -17.72 -2.91 2.11
N ALA A 183 -17.17 -2.08 1.19
CA ALA A 183 -15.84 -1.49 1.31
C ALA A 183 -15.82 -0.14 2.03
N TYR A 184 -16.80 0.76 1.76
CA TYR A 184 -16.69 2.17 2.13
C TYR A 184 -17.28 2.49 3.50
N GLY A 185 -16.69 3.50 4.18
CA GLY A 185 -17.12 4.01 5.47
C GLY A 185 -16.80 3.12 6.67
N LYS A 186 -16.03 2.06 6.49
CA LYS A 186 -15.63 1.12 7.55
C LYS A 186 -14.27 0.49 7.29
N TRP A 187 -13.66 -0.03 8.34
CA TRP A 187 -12.45 -0.83 8.24
C TRP A 187 -12.75 -2.22 7.66
N ASN A 188 -11.86 -2.67 6.80
CA ASN A 188 -11.90 -4.01 6.22
C ASN A 188 -10.56 -4.72 6.50
N ASP A 189 -10.63 -5.82 7.24
CA ASP A 189 -9.48 -6.60 7.67
C ASP A 189 -9.15 -7.64 6.60
N VAL A 190 -8.00 -7.49 5.97
CA VAL A 190 -7.48 -8.40 4.93
C VAL A 190 -6.48 -9.35 5.57
N LEU A 191 -6.69 -10.65 5.39
CA LEU A 191 -5.76 -11.71 5.78
C LEU A 191 -5.41 -12.55 4.56
N ILE A 192 -4.13 -12.79 4.34
CA ILE A 192 -3.62 -13.56 3.21
C ILE A 192 -2.70 -14.67 3.70
N ASN A 193 -2.95 -15.88 3.19
CA ASN A 193 -2.00 -16.99 3.24
C ASN A 193 -1.54 -17.32 1.82
N VAL A 194 -0.24 -17.29 1.58
CA VAL A 194 0.32 -17.50 0.25
C VAL A 194 1.59 -18.34 0.30
N LYS A 195 1.71 -19.29 -0.61
CA LYS A 195 2.97 -19.99 -0.92
C LYS A 195 3.58 -19.40 -2.17
N TRP A 196 4.65 -18.61 -1.99
CA TRP A 196 5.36 -17.97 -3.10
C TRP A 196 6.19 -18.99 -3.89
N THR A 197 5.71 -19.31 -5.09
CA THR A 197 6.38 -20.22 -6.03
C THR A 197 5.99 -19.89 -7.47
N ASN A 198 6.85 -20.27 -8.40
CA ASN A 198 6.55 -20.24 -9.83
C ASN A 198 6.07 -21.59 -10.38
N ASN A 199 5.88 -22.58 -9.50
CA ASN A 199 5.38 -23.91 -9.83
C ASN A 199 3.89 -24.03 -9.53
N GLU A 200 3.24 -25.06 -10.08
CA GLU A 200 1.80 -25.31 -9.93
C GLU A 200 1.36 -25.64 -8.49
N ASN A 201 2.28 -25.98 -7.60
CA ASN A 201 2.01 -26.28 -6.19
C ASN A 201 1.93 -25.04 -5.29
N GLY A 202 1.73 -23.86 -5.88
CA GLY A 202 1.47 -22.61 -5.17
C GLY A 202 0.00 -22.45 -4.82
N PHE A 203 -0.27 -21.55 -3.89
CA PHE A 203 -1.62 -21.13 -3.58
C PHE A 203 -1.64 -19.69 -3.03
N MET A 204 -2.79 -19.03 -3.13
CA MET A 204 -3.11 -17.79 -2.44
C MET A 204 -4.55 -17.86 -1.93
N LYS A 205 -4.72 -17.70 -0.63
CA LYS A 205 -6.02 -17.60 0.04
C LYS A 205 -6.17 -16.22 0.64
N ILE A 206 -7.30 -15.57 0.41
CA ILE A 206 -7.59 -14.24 0.93
C ILE A 206 -8.91 -14.30 1.68
N TRP A 207 -8.89 -13.83 2.91
CA TRP A 207 -10.06 -13.57 3.71
C TRP A 207 -10.19 -12.06 3.88
N ILE A 208 -11.42 -11.55 3.86
CA ILE A 208 -11.74 -10.19 4.27
C ILE A 208 -12.88 -10.27 5.27
N ASN A 209 -12.69 -9.65 6.44
CA ASN A 209 -13.63 -9.69 7.54
C ASN A 209 -14.03 -11.14 7.86
N ASP A 210 -13.04 -12.04 7.97
CA ASP A 210 -13.13 -13.47 8.23
C ASP A 210 -13.84 -14.32 7.13
N LYS A 211 -14.32 -13.71 6.06
CA LYS A 211 -14.93 -14.41 4.92
C LYS A 211 -13.91 -14.68 3.84
N ILE A 212 -13.81 -15.92 3.35
CA ILE A 212 -12.94 -16.25 2.22
C ILE A 212 -13.45 -15.57 0.94
N LYS A 213 -12.61 -14.78 0.31
CA LYS A 213 -12.91 -14.02 -0.91
C LYS A 213 -12.12 -14.52 -2.13
N LEU A 214 -10.96 -15.17 -1.90
CA LEU A 214 -10.18 -15.82 -2.95
C LEU A 214 -9.58 -17.12 -2.41
N ASN A 215 -9.69 -18.19 -3.21
CA ASN A 215 -8.98 -19.47 -3.00
C ASN A 215 -8.36 -19.90 -4.34
N TYR A 216 -7.10 -19.50 -4.55
CA TYR A 216 -6.37 -19.74 -5.79
C TYR A 216 -5.33 -20.84 -5.58
N ASN A 217 -5.21 -21.75 -6.57
CA ASN A 217 -4.15 -22.74 -6.66
C ASN A 217 -3.40 -22.56 -7.98
N GLY A 218 -2.07 -22.70 -7.94
CA GLY A 218 -1.18 -22.51 -9.08
C GLY A 218 -0.01 -21.59 -8.77
N PRO A 219 0.78 -21.20 -9.77
CA PRO A 219 1.91 -20.29 -9.58
C PRO A 219 1.47 -18.96 -8.99
N THR A 220 2.16 -18.50 -7.95
CA THR A 220 1.83 -17.27 -7.23
C THR A 220 2.79 -16.13 -7.53
N LYS A 221 3.92 -16.42 -8.14
CA LYS A 221 4.91 -15.43 -8.55
C LYS A 221 5.57 -15.84 -9.86
N ARG A 222 6.23 -14.87 -10.51
CA ARG A 222 7.20 -15.11 -11.58
C ARG A 222 8.59 -15.37 -10.97
N LYS A 223 9.64 -15.40 -11.79
CA LYS A 223 11.02 -15.45 -11.30
C LYS A 223 11.32 -14.23 -10.43
N GLY A 224 12.24 -14.38 -9.49
CA GLY A 224 12.68 -13.29 -8.61
C GLY A 224 11.95 -13.22 -7.26
N PRO A 225 12.44 -12.38 -6.35
CA PRO A 225 11.82 -12.13 -5.06
C PRO A 225 10.55 -11.29 -5.21
N VAL A 226 9.59 -11.52 -4.31
CA VAL A 226 8.37 -10.71 -4.19
C VAL A 226 8.58 -9.70 -3.07
N TYR A 227 8.05 -8.50 -3.23
CA TYR A 227 7.97 -7.49 -2.18
C TYR A 227 6.61 -6.79 -2.22
N PHE A 228 6.16 -6.33 -1.05
CA PHE A 228 4.88 -5.67 -0.91
C PHE A 228 5.04 -4.16 -1.04
N LYS A 229 4.14 -3.53 -1.80
CA LYS A 229 3.94 -2.09 -1.88
C LYS A 229 2.51 -1.78 -1.53
N PHE A 230 2.27 -0.68 -0.84
CA PHE A 230 0.91 -0.21 -0.56
C PHE A 230 0.85 1.31 -0.43
N GLY A 231 -0.34 1.83 -0.49
CA GLY A 231 -0.62 3.26 -0.49
C GLY A 231 -1.70 3.58 -1.51
N ILE A 232 -1.49 4.61 -2.31
CA ILE A 232 -2.42 5.00 -3.37
C ILE A 232 -1.66 5.31 -4.66
N TYR A 233 -2.05 4.66 -5.78
CA TYR A 233 -1.38 4.75 -7.05
C TYR A 233 -2.38 4.70 -8.20
N ARG A 234 -2.50 5.79 -8.95
CA ARG A 234 -3.40 5.92 -10.10
C ARG A 234 -2.65 5.69 -11.41
N VAL A 235 -3.27 5.00 -12.35
CA VAL A 235 -2.73 4.75 -13.69
C VAL A 235 -3.72 5.16 -14.77
N ARG A 236 -3.20 5.54 -15.95
CA ARG A 236 -3.99 6.02 -17.08
C ARG A 236 -4.74 7.31 -16.76
N ILE A 237 -4.04 8.26 -16.15
CA ILE A 237 -4.55 9.60 -15.89
C ILE A 237 -4.56 10.35 -17.21
N PHE A 238 -5.73 10.59 -17.77
CA PHE A 238 -5.88 11.35 -19.01
C PHE A 238 -6.26 12.81 -18.73
N ASP A 239 -6.83 13.07 -17.56
CA ASP A 239 -7.18 14.39 -17.08
C ASP A 239 -6.38 14.74 -15.81
N LYS A 240 -5.78 15.94 -15.80
CA LYS A 240 -5.05 16.45 -14.63
C LYS A 240 -5.99 16.90 -13.49
N GLN A 241 -7.30 16.98 -13.75
CA GLN A 241 -8.30 17.36 -12.75
C GLN A 241 -8.86 16.16 -11.98
N THR A 242 -8.12 15.05 -11.87
CA THR A 242 -8.53 13.93 -11.03
C THR A 242 -8.76 14.38 -9.59
N PRO A 243 -9.88 13.96 -8.96
CA PRO A 243 -10.22 14.39 -7.61
C PRO A 243 -9.19 13.89 -6.58
N THR A 244 -9.18 14.57 -5.44
CA THR A 244 -8.43 14.09 -4.28
C THR A 244 -9.04 12.79 -3.79
N GLN A 245 -8.17 11.79 -3.53
CA GLN A 245 -8.56 10.52 -2.92
C GLN A 245 -7.73 10.28 -1.68
N VAL A 246 -8.37 9.72 -0.65
CA VAL A 246 -7.73 9.37 0.63
C VAL A 246 -8.04 7.91 0.95
N VAL A 247 -7.05 7.20 1.48
CA VAL A 247 -7.21 5.84 2.02
C VAL A 247 -6.38 5.70 3.29
N TYR A 248 -6.87 4.89 4.23
CA TYR A 248 -6.13 4.62 5.47
C TYR A 248 -5.75 3.15 5.54
N PHE A 249 -4.59 2.90 6.11
CA PHE A 249 -4.11 1.55 6.43
C PHE A 249 -3.74 1.44 7.90
N ASP A 250 -3.95 0.27 8.44
CA ASP A 250 -3.58 -0.09 9.79
C ASP A 250 -3.24 -1.57 9.88
N GLU A 251 -2.65 -2.03 10.97
CA GLU A 251 -2.39 -3.47 11.21
C GLU A 251 -1.60 -4.15 10.07
N VAL A 252 -0.66 -3.42 9.42
CA VAL A 252 0.12 -3.93 8.28
C VAL A 252 1.19 -4.89 8.78
N ARG A 253 0.99 -6.19 8.60
CA ARG A 253 1.79 -7.25 9.21
C ARG A 253 2.21 -8.31 8.22
N VAL A 254 3.36 -8.94 8.49
CA VAL A 254 3.84 -10.12 7.78
C VAL A 254 4.55 -11.07 8.72
N GLY A 255 4.34 -12.36 8.50
CA GLY A 255 4.96 -13.41 9.31
C GLY A 255 4.94 -14.78 8.65
N LYS A 256 5.54 -15.75 9.31
CA LYS A 256 5.59 -17.15 8.87
C LYS A 256 4.38 -17.95 9.34
N LYS A 257 3.73 -17.51 10.40
CA LYS A 257 2.57 -18.14 11.02
C LYS A 257 1.38 -17.18 10.99
N LYS A 258 0.18 -17.72 10.99
CA LYS A 258 -1.05 -16.92 11.10
C LYS A 258 -1.02 -16.01 12.33
N MET A 259 -0.56 -16.55 13.47
CA MET A 259 -0.49 -15.79 14.74
C MET A 259 0.45 -14.58 14.69
N ASP A 260 1.46 -14.58 13.80
CA ASP A 260 2.37 -13.46 13.65
C ASP A 260 1.66 -12.21 13.08
N VAL A 261 0.51 -12.38 12.42
CA VAL A 261 -0.19 -11.34 11.67
C VAL A 261 -1.59 -11.02 12.17
N VAL A 262 -2.29 -11.95 12.83
CA VAL A 262 -3.64 -11.66 13.35
C VAL A 262 -3.62 -10.79 14.59
N GLY A 263 -2.54 -10.83 15.40
CA GLY A 263 -2.32 -9.92 16.53
C GLY A 263 -3.58 -9.68 17.37
N ASN A 264 -3.86 -8.42 17.63
CA ASN A 264 -5.04 -8.00 18.41
C ASN A 264 -6.36 -8.03 17.60
N LEU A 265 -6.34 -8.33 16.30
CA LEU A 265 -7.56 -8.40 15.46
C LEU A 265 -8.53 -9.47 15.95
N THR A 266 -8.03 -10.53 16.62
CA THR A 266 -8.87 -11.58 17.21
C THR A 266 -9.52 -11.16 18.53
N GLN A 267 -9.07 -10.07 19.16
CA GLN A 267 -9.63 -9.58 20.44
C GLN A 267 -10.78 -8.58 20.23
N LEU A 268 -11.09 -8.22 18.98
CA LEU A 268 -12.11 -7.24 18.64
C LEU A 268 -13.43 -7.88 18.16
N LYS A 269 -13.63 -9.18 18.46
CA LYS A 269 -14.90 -9.90 18.29
C LYS A 269 -15.75 -9.80 19.53
#